data_8bae1880d2281925497fe4a89b12be81
#
_entry.id   8bae1880d2281925497fe4a89b12be81
#
_cell.length_a   1.000
_cell.length_b   1.000
_cell.length_c   1.000
_cell.angle_alpha   90.00
_cell.angle_beta   90.00
_cell.angle_gamma   90.00
#
_symmetry.space_group_name_H-M   'P 1'
#
loop_
_entity.id
_entity.type
_entity.pdbx_description
1 polymer ?
#
loop_
_entity_poly.entity_id
_entity_poly.type
_entity_poly.pdbx_seq_one_letter_code
_entity_poly.pdbx_strand_id
1 'polypeptide(L)' 'MKSNAKHMRRLFKKGERVRSKIDGKVMEVLRYLKSNLVEVMWFDLEKKEVRKNQIKEDKLSKAA' A
#
# COMPACT_ATOMS: atom_id res chain seq x y z
N MET A 1 28.65 -1.25 -1.74
CA MET A 1 28.02 -1.07 -1.99
C MET A 1 27.18 -1.16 -2.00
N LYS A 2 26.87 -0.81 -1.88
CA LYS A 2 26.07 -0.71 -1.89
C LYS A 2 25.20 -0.70 -2.34
N SER A 3 25.16 -0.17 -1.95
CA SER A 3 24.24 0.07 -2.88
C SER A 3 23.04 -0.78 -2.95
N ASN A 4 22.95 -1.69 -2.28
CA ASN A 4 21.81 -2.54 -2.31
C ASN A 4 20.58 -1.87 -1.83
N ALA A 5 20.71 -0.90 -1.02
CA ALA A 5 19.55 -0.20 -0.52
C ALA A 5 18.73 0.40 -1.63
N LYS A 6 19.37 0.69 -2.75
CA LYS A 6 18.63 1.24 -3.85
C LYS A 6 17.60 0.31 -4.39
N HIS A 7 17.87 -0.96 -4.30
CA HIS A 7 16.96 -1.94 -4.85
C HIS A 7 15.72 -2.09 -3.99
N MET A 8 15.80 -1.55 -2.78
CA MET A 8 14.68 -1.63 -1.88
C MET A 8 13.88 -0.35 -1.85
N ARG A 9 14.09 0.50 -2.85
CA ARG A 9 13.34 1.75 -2.87
C ARG A 9 11.86 1.45 -2.94
N ARG A 10 11.12 2.05 -2.03
CA ARG A 10 9.69 1.85 -1.94
C ARG A 10 8.98 3.10 -2.40
N LEU A 11 7.89 2.90 -3.15
CA LEU A 11 7.12 4.01 -3.67
C LEU A 11 6.27 4.67 -2.61
N PHE A 12 5.87 3.93 -1.59
CA PHE A 12 4.95 4.44 -0.59
C PHE A 12 5.54 4.30 0.80
N LYS A 13 5.09 5.16 1.69
CA LYS A 13 5.54 5.17 3.08
C LYS A 13 4.41 4.73 3.99
N LYS A 14 4.78 4.24 5.17
CA LYS A 14 3.80 3.89 6.18
C LYS A 14 2.92 5.09 6.48
N GLY A 15 1.61 4.87 6.49
CA GLY A 15 0.65 5.93 6.75
C GLY A 15 0.24 6.71 5.52
N GLU A 16 0.88 6.48 4.39
CA GLU A 16 0.54 7.18 3.17
C GLU A 16 -0.75 6.64 2.58
N ARG A 17 -1.54 7.52 1.98
CA ARG A 17 -2.77 7.10 1.32
C ARG A 17 -2.49 6.71 -0.11
N VAL A 18 -3.07 5.60 -0.52
CA VAL A 18 -2.89 5.07 -1.86
C VAL A 18 -4.25 4.70 -2.43
N ARG A 19 -4.29 4.58 -3.74
CA ARG A 19 -5.51 4.22 -4.43
C ARG A 19 -5.27 2.96 -5.24
N SER A 20 -6.22 2.02 -5.16
CA SER A 20 -6.14 0.80 -5.94
C SER A 20 -6.39 1.13 -7.41
N LYS A 21 -5.52 0.63 -8.28
CA LYS A 21 -5.71 0.82 -9.72
C LYS A 21 -6.82 -0.06 -10.27
N ILE A 22 -7.25 -1.03 -9.48
CA ILE A 22 -8.27 -1.96 -9.93
C ILE A 22 -9.66 -1.37 -9.74
N ASP A 23 -9.94 -0.85 -8.56
CA ASP A 23 -11.30 -0.36 -8.27
C ASP A 23 -11.33 1.07 -7.74
N GLY A 24 -10.18 1.73 -7.66
CA GLY A 24 -10.14 3.12 -7.21
C GLY A 24 -10.29 3.33 -5.72
N LYS A 25 -10.32 2.26 -4.94
CA LYS A 25 -10.48 2.38 -3.50
C LYS A 25 -9.27 3.03 -2.86
N VAL A 26 -9.53 3.97 -1.95
CA VAL A 26 -8.47 4.64 -1.22
C VAL A 26 -8.17 3.86 0.06
N MET A 27 -6.90 3.63 0.31
CA MET A 27 -6.46 2.84 1.45
C MET A 27 -5.23 3.48 2.06
N GLU A 28 -4.86 3.02 3.23
CA GLU A 28 -3.68 3.53 3.91
C GLU A 28 -2.62 2.42 3.98
N VAL A 29 -1.38 2.78 3.70
CA VAL A 29 -0.27 1.84 3.74
C VAL A 29 0.10 1.55 5.18
N LEU A 30 0.11 0.27 5.55
CA LEU A 30 0.56 -0.15 6.86
C LEU A 30 2.04 -0.48 6.85
N ARG A 31 2.48 -1.27 5.89
CA ARG A 31 3.88 -1.66 5.80
C ARG A 31 4.10 -2.45 4.52
N TYR A 32 5.36 -2.64 4.18
CA TYR A 32 5.73 -3.56 3.11
C TYR A 32 5.97 -4.93 3.72
N LEU A 33 5.44 -5.95 3.08
CA LEU A 33 5.65 -7.32 3.51
C LEU A 33 6.84 -7.93 2.77
N LYS A 34 7.00 -7.51 1.52
CA LYS A 34 8.12 -7.92 0.68
C LYS A 34 8.47 -6.72 -0.18
N SER A 35 9.48 -6.86 -1.02
CA SER A 35 9.95 -5.73 -1.81
C SER A 35 8.85 -5.11 -2.67
N ASN A 36 7.87 -5.89 -3.10
CA ASN A 36 6.81 -5.37 -3.95
C ASN A 36 5.41 -5.68 -3.43
N LEU A 37 5.29 -6.11 -2.17
CA LEU A 37 4.00 -6.47 -1.60
C LEU A 37 3.72 -5.55 -0.42
N VAL A 38 2.59 -4.85 -0.48
CA VAL A 38 2.24 -3.83 0.49
C VAL A 38 1.00 -4.25 1.26
N GLU A 39 1.07 -4.13 2.58
CA GLU A 39 -0.11 -4.35 3.41
C GLU A 39 -0.82 -3.02 3.59
N VAL A 40 -2.10 -3.01 3.27
CA VAL A 40 -2.92 -1.79 3.32
C VAL A 40 -4.14 -2.03 4.16
N MET A 41 -4.77 -0.94 4.59
CA MET A 41 -6.01 -1.04 5.34
C MET A 41 -6.97 0.04 4.89
N TRP A 42 -8.26 -0.19 5.13
CA TRP A 42 -9.29 0.80 4.90
C TRP A 42 -10.46 0.50 5.81
N PHE A 43 -11.33 1.48 5.98
CA PHE A 43 -12.51 1.30 6.81
C PHE A 43 -13.69 0.94 5.90
N ASP A 44 -14.32 -0.20 6.20
CA ASP A 44 -15.46 -0.67 5.45
C ASP A 44 -16.71 -0.05 6.08
N LEU A 45 -17.32 0.90 5.38
CA LEU A 45 -18.46 1.61 5.93
C LEU A 45 -19.70 0.73 6.08
N GLU A 46 -19.85 -0.24 5.20
CA GLU A 46 -20.99 -1.12 5.27
C GLU A 46 -20.95 -2.02 6.49
N LYS A 47 -19.78 -2.57 6.74
CA LYS A 47 -19.60 -3.48 7.87
C LYS A 47 -19.09 -2.79 9.10
N LYS A 48 -18.73 -1.51 8.97
CA LYS A 48 -18.24 -0.69 10.07
C LYS A 48 -17.06 -1.34 10.77
N GLU A 49 -16.11 -1.79 9.98
CA GLU A 49 -14.91 -2.44 10.53
C GLU A 49 -13.71 -2.13 9.65
N VAL A 50 -12.54 -2.21 10.25
CA VAL A 50 -11.28 -2.04 9.53
C VAL A 50 -10.96 -3.33 8.81
N ARG A 51 -10.61 -3.22 7.54
CA ARG A 51 -10.20 -4.37 6.74
C ARG A 51 -8.77 -4.17 6.27
N LYS A 52 -8.08 -5.28 6.06
CA LYS A 52 -6.70 -5.26 5.61
C LYS A 52 -6.55 -6.16 4.40
N ASN A 53 -5.57 -5.87 3.58
CA ASN A 53 -5.28 -6.69 2.42
C ASN A 53 -3.84 -6.51 2.02
N GLN A 54 -3.35 -7.42 1.19
CA GLN A 54 -2.00 -7.38 0.67
C GLN A 54 -2.11 -7.16 -0.84
N ILE A 55 -1.48 -6.10 -1.33
CA ILE A 55 -1.61 -5.71 -2.73
C ILE A 55 -0.23 -5.43 -3.27
N LYS A 56 0.01 -5.84 -4.49
CA LYS A 56 1.29 -5.56 -5.13
C LYS A 56 1.44 -4.07 -5.36
N GLU A 57 2.66 -3.59 -5.19
CA GLU A 57 2.95 -2.17 -5.29
C GLU A 57 2.51 -1.58 -6.62
N ASP A 58 2.67 -2.32 -7.70
CA ASP A 58 2.33 -1.81 -9.02
C ASP A 58 0.84 -1.70 -9.26
N LYS A 59 0.01 -2.20 -8.35
CA LYS A 59 -1.43 -2.04 -8.44
C LYS A 59 -1.93 -0.84 -7.65
N LEU A 60 -1.01 -0.06 -7.10
CA LEU A 60 -1.35 1.09 -6.28
C LEU A 60 -0.78 2.37 -6.88
N SER A 61 -1.47 3.47 -6.63
CA SER A 61 -0.98 4.78 -7.00
C SER A 61 -1.20 5.71 -5.82
N LYS A 62 -0.52 6.86 -5.82
CA LYS A 62 -0.69 7.81 -4.74
C LYS A 62 -2.06 8.44 -4.84
N ALA A 63 -2.72 8.58 -3.69
CA ALA A 63 -4.07 9.10 -3.63
C ALA A 63 -4.12 10.61 -3.40
N ALA A 64 -3.01 11.24 -3.33
CA ALA A 64 -2.93 12.65 -2.98
C ALA A 64 -3.75 13.56 -3.89
#